data_c7de6fa25508fce660794b00cc7fffb9
#
_entry.id   c7de6fa25508fce660794b00cc7fffb9
#
_cell.length_a   1.000
_cell.length_b   1.000
_cell.length_c   1.000
_cell.angle_alpha   90.00
_cell.angle_beta   90.00
_cell.angle_gamma   90.00
#
_symmetry.space_group_name_H-M   'P 1'
#
loop_
_entity.id
_entity.type
_entity.pdbx_description
1 polymer ?
#
loop_
_entity_poly.entity_id
_entity_poly.type
_entity_poly.pdbx_seq_one_letter_code
_entity_poly.pdbx_strand_id
1 'polypeptide(L)'
;MTDNLPAARRYLSAIASGATGDELAVFFAPDIAQQEFPNQRTPQGATRGLSDILEGAERGQKLLRNQWYEVLHAVTSGENVALEVQWTGTLAIPLAGLPPGGILRARFAVFLDYHDGKIVQQRNYDCFDAW
;
A
#
# COMPACT_ATOMS: atom_id res chain seq x y z
N MET A 1 2.42 24.59 9.16
CA MET A 1 2.93 23.45 8.39
C MET A 1 2.10 22.21 8.70
N THR A 2 1.68 21.52 7.68
CA THR A 2 0.84 20.34 7.85
C THR A 2 1.73 19.12 8.08
N ASP A 3 1.46 18.38 9.17
CA ASP A 3 2.09 17.09 9.39
C ASP A 3 1.14 16.00 8.89
N ASN A 4 1.52 15.32 7.83
CA ASN A 4 0.69 14.28 7.21
C ASN A 4 0.98 12.87 7.73
N LEU A 5 1.87 12.73 8.70
CA LEU A 5 2.19 11.40 9.25
C LEU A 5 0.97 10.71 9.87
N PRO A 6 0.14 11.41 10.68
CA PRO A 6 -1.07 10.75 11.20
C PRO A 6 -2.00 10.27 10.09
N ALA A 7 -2.14 11.05 9.01
CA ALA A 7 -2.96 10.65 7.86
C ALA A 7 -2.37 9.42 7.17
N ALA A 8 -1.04 9.36 7.02
CA ALA A 8 -0.37 8.22 6.42
C ALA A 8 -0.57 6.95 7.26
N ARG A 9 -0.51 7.08 8.59
CA ARG A 9 -0.76 5.94 9.48
C ARG A 9 -2.22 5.46 9.38
N ARG A 10 -3.17 6.39 9.29
CA ARG A 10 -4.59 6.02 9.11
C ARG A 10 -4.81 5.31 7.78
N TYR A 11 -4.12 5.75 6.73
CA TYR A 11 -4.18 5.12 5.42
C TYR A 11 -3.71 3.65 5.49
N LEU A 12 -2.56 3.39 6.09
CA LEU A 12 -2.06 2.02 6.22
C LEU A 12 -2.99 1.16 7.10
N SER A 13 -3.52 1.73 8.18
CA SER A 13 -4.49 1.03 9.03
C SER A 13 -5.77 0.68 8.28
N ALA A 14 -6.25 1.57 7.42
CA ALA A 14 -7.43 1.32 6.60
C ALA A 14 -7.20 0.14 5.66
N ILE A 15 -6.03 0.10 4.99
CA ILE A 15 -5.69 -1.01 4.11
C ILE A 15 -5.64 -2.32 4.90
N ALA A 16 -4.96 -2.31 6.05
CA ALA A 16 -4.84 -3.50 6.91
C ALA A 16 -6.19 -4.00 7.39
N SER A 17 -7.14 -3.09 7.61
CA SER A 17 -8.51 -3.42 8.03
C SER A 17 -9.41 -3.85 6.87
N GLY A 18 -8.90 -3.80 5.64
CA GLY A 18 -9.64 -4.26 4.47
C GLY A 18 -10.51 -3.20 3.81
N ALA A 19 -10.19 -1.92 3.97
CA ALA A 19 -10.96 -0.84 3.35
C ALA A 19 -10.98 -0.96 1.83
N THR A 20 -12.15 -0.76 1.24
CA THR A 20 -12.37 -0.74 -0.20
C THR A 20 -13.32 0.39 -0.54
N GLY A 21 -13.53 0.66 -1.83
CA GLY A 21 -14.51 1.66 -2.28
C GLY A 21 -14.29 3.02 -1.63
N ASP A 22 -15.37 3.64 -1.19
CA ASP A 22 -15.33 4.99 -0.62
C ASP A 22 -14.49 5.09 0.65
N GLU A 23 -14.43 4.01 1.44
CA GLU A 23 -13.63 4.00 2.66
C GLU A 23 -12.13 4.16 2.36
N LEU A 24 -11.67 3.66 1.23
CA LEU A 24 -10.29 3.81 0.79
C LEU A 24 -10.10 5.09 -0.02
N ALA A 25 -11.06 5.43 -0.87
CA ALA A 25 -10.97 6.58 -1.77
C ALA A 25 -10.74 7.90 -1.04
N VAL A 26 -11.22 8.02 0.20
CA VAL A 26 -11.11 9.25 0.99
C VAL A 26 -9.66 9.71 1.21
N PHE A 27 -8.69 8.80 1.09
CA PHE A 27 -7.28 9.14 1.29
C PHE A 27 -6.63 9.78 0.07
N PHE A 28 -7.26 9.69 -1.09
CA PHE A 28 -6.64 10.05 -2.36
C PHE A 28 -7.29 11.27 -3.00
N ALA A 29 -6.47 12.07 -3.70
CA ALA A 29 -6.99 13.05 -4.64
C ALA A 29 -7.58 12.31 -5.85
N PRO A 30 -8.58 12.90 -6.54
CA PRO A 30 -9.21 12.24 -7.71
C PRO A 30 -8.22 11.91 -8.83
N ASP A 31 -7.14 12.69 -8.95
CA ASP A 31 -6.11 12.52 -9.97
C ASP A 31 -4.84 11.84 -9.45
N ILE A 32 -4.96 11.08 -8.36
CA ILE A 32 -3.84 10.33 -7.79
C ILE A 32 -3.10 9.53 -8.87
N ALA A 33 -1.78 9.58 -8.82
CA ALA A 33 -0.90 8.69 -9.58
C ALA A 33 -0.12 7.83 -8.60
N GLN A 34 -0.35 6.52 -8.64
CA GLN A 34 0.36 5.55 -7.82
C GLN A 34 1.30 4.76 -8.72
N GLN A 35 2.57 4.71 -8.36
CA GLN A 35 3.55 3.94 -9.08
C GLN A 35 4.14 2.86 -8.19
N GLU A 36 4.06 1.63 -8.66
CA GLU A 36 4.72 0.49 -8.04
C GLU A 36 5.90 0.13 -8.93
N PHE A 37 7.10 0.18 -8.35
CA PHE A 37 8.30 -0.16 -9.12
C PHE A 37 8.45 -1.67 -9.25
N PRO A 38 9.19 -2.15 -10.29
CA PRO A 38 9.33 -3.58 -10.54
C PRO A 38 9.75 -4.35 -9.28
N ASN A 39 9.07 -5.44 -9.02
CA ASN A 39 9.29 -6.29 -7.85
C ASN A 39 8.87 -7.72 -8.18
N GLN A 40 9.06 -8.64 -7.24
CA GLN A 40 8.83 -10.06 -7.47
C GLN A 40 7.38 -10.37 -7.85
N ARG A 41 6.40 -9.62 -7.29
CA ARG A 41 4.99 -9.82 -7.60
C ARG A 41 4.53 -9.11 -8.86
N THR A 42 5.18 -7.99 -9.17
CA THR A 42 4.84 -7.16 -10.32
C THR A 42 6.14 -6.86 -11.07
N PRO A 43 6.66 -7.84 -11.84
CA PRO A 43 8.01 -7.73 -12.44
C PRO A 43 8.21 -6.55 -13.36
N GLN A 44 7.16 -6.02 -13.96
CA GLN A 44 7.26 -4.87 -14.86
C GLN A 44 6.82 -3.56 -14.18
N GLY A 45 6.48 -3.62 -12.89
CA GLY A 45 5.90 -2.49 -12.20
C GLY A 45 4.48 -2.20 -12.67
N ALA A 46 3.89 -1.14 -12.12
CA ALA A 46 2.54 -0.71 -12.50
C ALA A 46 2.36 0.77 -12.18
N THR A 47 1.54 1.44 -12.99
CA THR A 47 1.07 2.79 -12.71
C THR A 47 -0.44 2.75 -12.63
N ARG A 48 -1.02 3.33 -11.56
CA ARG A 48 -2.45 3.22 -11.28
C ARG A 48 -3.04 4.60 -10.99
N GLY A 49 -4.24 4.85 -11.53
CA GLY A 49 -5.10 5.93 -11.07
C GLY A 49 -6.06 5.44 -9.99
N LEU A 50 -6.99 6.29 -9.58
CA LEU A 50 -7.89 5.99 -8.46
C LEU A 50 -8.71 4.71 -8.69
N SER A 51 -9.33 4.55 -9.86
CA SER A 51 -10.16 3.37 -10.11
C SER A 51 -9.35 2.08 -10.06
N ASP A 52 -8.11 2.10 -10.56
CA ASP A 52 -7.22 0.94 -10.53
C ASP A 52 -6.83 0.58 -9.09
N ILE A 53 -6.59 1.59 -8.26
CA ILE A 53 -6.26 1.40 -6.84
C ILE A 53 -7.44 0.73 -6.12
N LEU A 54 -8.65 1.21 -6.35
CA LEU A 54 -9.85 0.68 -5.71
C LEU A 54 -10.15 -0.75 -6.16
N GLU A 55 -9.99 -1.03 -7.45
CA GLU A 55 -10.14 -2.40 -7.97
C GLU A 55 -9.08 -3.33 -7.39
N GLY A 56 -7.85 -2.85 -7.25
CA GLY A 56 -6.76 -3.61 -6.63
C GLY A 56 -7.03 -3.94 -5.18
N ALA A 57 -7.64 -3.03 -4.44
CA ALA A 57 -8.01 -3.26 -3.04
C ALA A 57 -9.06 -4.39 -2.94
N GLU A 58 -10.03 -4.41 -3.83
CA GLU A 58 -11.03 -5.49 -3.86
C GLU A 58 -10.40 -6.84 -4.18
N ARG A 59 -9.46 -6.88 -5.15
CA ARG A 59 -8.72 -8.11 -5.45
C ARG A 59 -7.89 -8.56 -4.25
N GLY A 60 -7.26 -7.63 -3.55
CA GLY A 60 -6.48 -7.92 -2.35
C GLY A 60 -7.30 -8.55 -1.25
N GLN A 61 -8.55 -8.13 -1.09
CA GLN A 61 -9.48 -8.70 -0.12
C GLN A 61 -9.77 -10.18 -0.40
N LYS A 62 -9.78 -10.59 -1.66
CA LYS A 62 -10.01 -11.98 -2.04
C LYS A 62 -8.74 -12.82 -1.94
N LEU A 63 -7.58 -12.19 -2.17
CA LEU A 63 -6.29 -12.87 -2.15
C LEU A 63 -5.80 -13.12 -0.72
N LEU A 64 -5.99 -12.14 0.16
CA LEU A 64 -5.42 -12.15 1.51
C LEU A 64 -6.52 -12.37 2.55
N ARG A 65 -6.26 -13.31 3.49
CA ARG A 65 -7.10 -13.52 4.67
C ARG A 65 -6.94 -12.35 5.63
N ASN A 66 -5.70 -11.88 5.78
CA ASN A 66 -5.36 -10.69 6.55
C ASN A 66 -4.04 -10.14 6.07
N GLN A 67 -3.72 -8.90 6.47
CA GLN A 67 -2.43 -8.29 6.23
C GLN A 67 -2.09 -7.33 7.36
N TRP A 68 -0.80 -7.12 7.56
CA TRP A 68 -0.28 -6.32 8.65
C TRP A 68 0.79 -5.36 8.13
N TYR A 69 0.70 -4.10 8.55
CA TYR A 69 1.69 -3.07 8.23
C TYR A 69 2.31 -2.56 9.52
N GLU A 70 3.61 -2.71 9.66
CA GLU A 70 4.36 -2.13 10.77
C GLU A 70 5.26 -1.03 10.24
N VAL A 71 5.06 0.21 10.68
CA VAL A 71 5.92 1.33 10.30
C VAL A 71 7.19 1.27 11.15
N LEU A 72 8.31 0.98 10.52
CA LEU A 72 9.61 0.87 11.17
C LEU A 72 10.28 2.23 11.30
N HIS A 73 10.09 3.09 10.31
CA HIS A 73 10.71 4.40 10.26
C HIS A 73 9.85 5.34 9.41
N ALA A 74 9.78 6.61 9.82
CA ALA A 74 9.02 7.62 9.10
C ALA A 74 9.80 8.92 9.05
N VAL A 75 9.78 9.56 7.89
CA VAL A 75 10.40 10.87 7.66
C VAL A 75 9.36 11.76 7.01
N THR A 76 9.22 12.98 7.52
CA THR A 76 8.31 13.96 6.93
C THR A 76 9.09 15.20 6.52
N SER A 77 8.71 15.80 5.41
CA SER A 77 9.29 17.05 4.92
C SER A 77 8.21 17.81 4.16
N GLY A 78 7.77 18.94 4.71
CA GLY A 78 6.65 19.68 4.13
C GLY A 78 5.41 18.80 4.07
N GLU A 79 4.84 18.63 2.88
CA GLU A 79 3.66 17.77 2.69
C GLU A 79 4.03 16.34 2.33
N ASN A 80 5.33 15.99 2.33
CA ASN A 80 5.78 14.66 1.92
C ASN A 80 6.00 13.77 3.13
N VAL A 81 5.63 12.49 3.00
CA VAL A 81 5.87 11.46 4.02
C VAL A 81 6.57 10.28 3.36
N ALA A 82 7.67 9.85 3.95
CA ALA A 82 8.36 8.63 3.53
C ALA A 82 8.30 7.62 4.67
N LEU A 83 7.90 6.38 4.35
CA LEU A 83 7.72 5.32 5.33
C LEU A 83 8.55 4.11 4.95
N GLU A 84 9.22 3.53 5.94
CA GLU A 84 9.78 2.19 5.82
C GLU A 84 8.85 1.25 6.58
N VAL A 85 8.34 0.23 5.91
CA VAL A 85 7.26 -0.61 6.43
C VAL A 85 7.64 -2.08 6.31
N GLN A 86 7.42 -2.82 7.40
CA GLN A 86 7.40 -4.29 7.37
C GLN A 86 5.98 -4.74 7.09
N TRP A 87 5.79 -5.46 5.99
CA TRP A 87 4.49 -5.97 5.59
C TRP A 87 4.44 -7.48 5.70
N THR A 88 3.31 -8.01 6.14
CA THR A 88 3.04 -9.44 6.19
C THR A 88 1.62 -9.67 5.71
N GLY A 89 1.44 -10.64 4.84
CA GLY A 89 0.12 -11.04 4.34
C GLY A 89 -0.07 -12.54 4.44
N THR A 90 -1.26 -12.96 4.85
CA THR A 90 -1.63 -14.38 4.90
C THR A 90 -2.58 -14.67 3.76
N LEU A 91 -2.24 -15.67 2.95
CA LEU A 91 -3.02 -16.01 1.76
C LEU A 91 -4.35 -16.68 2.11
N ALA A 92 -5.40 -16.23 1.44
CA ALA A 92 -6.72 -16.89 1.48
C ALA A 92 -6.85 -17.94 0.39
N ILE A 93 -6.10 -17.75 -0.72
CA ILE A 93 -6.09 -18.64 -1.89
C ILE A 93 -4.64 -18.95 -2.28
N PRO A 94 -4.39 -20.00 -3.08
CA PRO A 94 -3.03 -20.32 -3.52
C PRO A 94 -2.42 -19.19 -4.34
N LEU A 95 -1.12 -18.95 -4.17
CA LEU A 95 -0.37 -17.97 -4.95
C LEU A 95 1.10 -18.43 -5.09
N ALA A 96 1.60 -18.44 -6.33
CA ALA A 96 3.03 -18.66 -6.61
C ALA A 96 3.62 -19.90 -5.92
N GLY A 97 2.85 -20.99 -5.90
CA GLY A 97 3.27 -22.24 -5.25
C GLY A 97 3.02 -22.32 -3.76
N LEU A 98 2.56 -21.23 -3.14
CA LEU A 98 2.18 -21.24 -1.73
C LEU A 98 0.69 -21.62 -1.59
N PRO A 99 0.34 -22.47 -0.60
CA PRO A 99 -1.05 -22.83 -0.34
C PRO A 99 -1.80 -21.75 0.42
N PRO A 100 -3.14 -21.85 0.55
CA PRO A 100 -3.89 -21.01 1.48
C PRO A 100 -3.29 -21.12 2.89
N GLY A 101 -3.21 -19.99 3.60
CA GLY A 101 -2.54 -19.91 4.89
C GLY A 101 -1.05 -19.62 4.78
N GLY A 102 -0.48 -19.68 3.57
CA GLY A 102 0.92 -19.28 3.33
C GLY A 102 1.13 -17.81 3.66
N ILE A 103 2.33 -17.48 4.08
CA ILE A 103 2.65 -16.13 4.54
C ILE A 103 3.64 -15.49 3.58
N LEU A 104 3.28 -14.29 3.10
CA LEU A 104 4.17 -13.41 2.35
C LEU A 104 4.72 -12.35 3.29
N ARG A 105 6.00 -12.02 3.14
CA ARG A 105 6.64 -10.93 3.88
C ARG A 105 7.36 -10.01 2.91
N ALA A 106 7.37 -8.72 3.23
CA ALA A 106 8.05 -7.75 2.40
C ALA A 106 8.50 -6.55 3.23
N ARG A 107 9.50 -5.85 2.72
CA ARG A 107 9.88 -4.54 3.21
C ARG A 107 9.50 -3.53 2.13
N PHE A 108 8.68 -2.54 2.50
CA PHE A 108 8.25 -1.50 1.57
C PHE A 108 8.90 -0.17 1.92
N ALA A 109 9.35 0.57 0.91
CA ALA A 109 9.58 2.00 1.01
C ALA A 109 8.44 2.70 0.29
N VAL A 110 7.66 3.51 1.02
CA VAL A 110 6.46 4.17 0.50
C VAL A 110 6.66 5.67 0.59
N PHE A 111 6.55 6.35 -0.53
CA PHE A 111 6.67 7.80 -0.61
C PHE A 111 5.31 8.38 -0.96
N LEU A 112 4.77 9.21 -0.06
CA LEU A 112 3.44 9.81 -0.19
C LEU A 112 3.59 11.32 -0.31
N ASP A 113 3.14 11.86 -1.44
CA ASP A 113 3.08 13.31 -1.66
C ASP A 113 1.64 13.75 -1.44
N TYR A 114 1.44 14.66 -0.49
CA TYR A 114 0.11 15.15 -0.11
C TYR A 114 -0.14 16.55 -0.67
N HIS A 115 -1.41 16.84 -0.94
CA HIS A 115 -1.90 18.18 -1.19
C HIS A 115 -3.31 18.31 -0.63
N ASP A 116 -3.54 19.33 0.19
CA ASP A 116 -4.83 19.55 0.87
C ASP A 116 -5.34 18.29 1.60
N GLY A 117 -4.43 17.58 2.26
CA GLY A 117 -4.76 16.41 3.07
C GLY A 117 -5.03 15.14 2.28
N LYS A 118 -4.83 15.15 0.95
CA LYS A 118 -5.05 14.00 0.09
C LYS A 118 -3.74 13.58 -0.58
N ILE A 119 -3.60 12.28 -0.82
CA ILE A 119 -2.43 11.74 -1.52
C ILE A 119 -2.59 12.05 -3.01
N VAL A 120 -1.65 12.80 -3.58
CA VAL A 120 -1.64 13.14 -5.02
C VAL A 120 -0.67 12.28 -5.80
N GLN A 121 0.40 11.79 -5.15
CA GLN A 121 1.33 10.83 -5.75
C GLN A 121 1.79 9.84 -4.70
N GLN A 122 1.97 8.61 -5.11
CA GLN A 122 2.50 7.56 -4.26
C GLN A 122 3.49 6.73 -5.06
N ARG A 123 4.65 6.46 -4.47
CA ARG A 123 5.66 5.60 -5.06
C ARG A 123 6.00 4.48 -4.09
N ASN A 124 5.91 3.24 -4.55
CA ASN A 124 6.22 2.06 -3.75
C ASN A 124 7.43 1.34 -4.32
N TYR A 125 8.38 1.07 -3.45
CA TYR A 125 9.54 0.23 -3.71
C TYR A 125 9.40 -1.00 -2.81
N ASP A 126 8.95 -2.11 -3.38
CA ASP A 126 8.55 -3.29 -2.62
C ASP A 126 9.62 -4.37 -2.75
N CYS A 127 10.17 -4.79 -1.62
CA CYS A 127 11.17 -5.85 -1.55
C CYS A 127 10.55 -7.06 -0.85
N PHE A 128 10.12 -8.04 -1.63
CA PHE A 128 9.52 -9.26 -1.09
C PHE A 128 10.59 -10.26 -0.67
N ASP A 129 10.36 -10.96 0.45
CA ASP A 129 11.16 -12.11 0.81
C ASP A 129 10.94 -13.20 -0.25
N ALA A 130 11.95 -14.02 -0.47
CA ALA A 130 11.83 -15.13 -1.41
C ALA A 130 10.75 -16.12 -0.94
N TRP A 131 10.04 -16.74 -1.91
CA TRP A 131 9.09 -17.80 -1.64
C TRP A 131 9.10 -18.87 -2.72
#